data_8154278f1b869297d72fe8ee52e83eb5
#
_entry.id   8154278f1b869297d72fe8ee52e83eb5
#
_cell.length_a   1.000
_cell.length_b   1.000
_cell.length_c   1.000
_cell.angle_alpha   90.00
_cell.angle_beta   90.00
_cell.angle_gamma   90.00
#
_symmetry.space_group_name_H-M   'P 1'
#
loop_
_entity.id
_entity.type
_entity.pdbx_description
1 polymer ?
#
loop_
_entity_poly.entity_id
_entity_poly.type
_entity_poly.pdbx_seq_one_letter_code
_entity_poly.pdbx_strand_id
1 'polypeptide(L)'
;IQLIETDGIGIIHIWFGDVGSSLTTLNFLQQKSKLPILVEADIESGLGRRYNGSVRLPPMMAIAATGNSYYAYEAGRISAEESRAVGIHFNLAPVVDVNNNPKNPIINTRSFGEVPDSVHKYSKDFIKGLKDFGMLTTAKHFPGHGDTETDSHSALAMIPSDSARLWNIELPPFRYAIEAGVDALMIAHVSAPDFQRHSEVPASLSSFWIQDILRKEMSFNGAVITDAMGMGGIIKNYSDDYAIVETIKAGSDIIIQNDRLSHFIDVIEKAVLENEIDEDQINQSALKVLKMKEKIGLHKERLINS
;
A
#
# COMPACT_ATOMS: atom_id res chain seq x y z
N ILE A 1 11.88 15.92 12.42
CA ILE A 1 11.53 17.30 12.06
C ILE A 1 12.38 17.75 10.88
N GLN A 2 13.72 17.65 10.92
CA GLN A 2 14.62 18.04 9.83
C GLN A 2 14.18 17.48 8.46
N LEU A 3 13.90 16.18 8.35
CA LEU A 3 13.42 15.54 7.11
C LEU A 3 12.15 16.21 6.53
N ILE A 4 11.29 16.73 7.39
CA ILE A 4 10.06 17.42 6.99
C ILE A 4 10.33 18.87 6.60
N GLU A 5 11.15 19.59 7.36
CA GLU A 5 11.42 21.02 7.15
C GLU A 5 12.38 21.28 5.99
N THR A 6 13.40 20.44 5.81
CA THR A 6 14.47 20.64 4.83
C THR A 6 14.42 19.68 3.65
N ASP A 7 14.25 18.39 3.91
CA ASP A 7 14.39 17.34 2.90
C ASP A 7 13.06 17.05 2.17
N GLY A 8 11.95 17.64 2.64
CA GLY A 8 10.70 17.65 1.91
C GLY A 8 9.93 16.35 1.94
N ILE A 9 10.06 15.52 2.99
CA ILE A 9 9.26 14.29 3.12
C ILE A 9 7.77 14.62 2.97
N GLY A 10 7.17 14.02 1.96
CA GLY A 10 5.80 14.31 1.54
C GLY A 10 4.75 13.35 2.09
N ILE A 11 5.17 12.19 2.58
CA ILE A 11 4.31 11.13 3.13
C ILE A 11 4.94 10.63 4.43
N ILE A 12 4.12 10.34 5.43
CA ILE A 12 4.56 9.69 6.67
C ILE A 12 3.65 8.50 6.98
N HIS A 13 4.25 7.39 7.40
CA HIS A 13 3.54 6.20 7.87
C HIS A 13 3.40 6.21 9.39
N ILE A 14 2.22 5.89 9.89
CA ILE A 14 1.93 5.79 11.32
C ILE A 14 1.61 4.34 11.69
N TRP A 15 2.44 3.77 12.55
CA TRP A 15 2.27 2.38 12.99
C TRP A 15 1.28 2.22 14.14
N PHE A 16 1.40 3.07 15.17
CA PHE A 16 0.58 3.03 16.37
C PHE A 16 0.42 4.43 16.95
N GLY A 17 -0.66 4.66 17.68
CA GLY A 17 -0.92 5.95 18.30
C GLY A 17 -2.00 5.90 19.36
N ASP A 18 -2.29 7.09 19.86
CA ASP A 18 -3.42 7.40 20.72
C ASP A 18 -4.18 8.56 20.07
N VAL A 19 -5.50 8.49 20.09
CA VAL A 19 -6.35 9.48 19.39
C VAL A 19 -6.03 10.91 19.83
N GLY A 20 -5.87 11.14 21.14
CA GLY A 20 -5.62 12.49 21.68
C GLY A 20 -4.25 13.06 21.33
N SER A 21 -3.19 12.24 21.44
CA SER A 21 -1.82 12.69 21.17
C SER A 21 -1.52 12.80 19.68
N SER A 22 -2.14 11.96 18.85
CA SER A 22 -1.89 11.96 17.40
C SER A 22 -2.36 13.27 16.75
N LEU A 23 -3.53 13.78 17.12
CA LEU A 23 -4.04 15.04 16.61
C LEU A 23 -3.05 16.19 16.79
N THR A 24 -2.52 16.35 18.01
CA THR A 24 -1.53 17.39 18.34
C THR A 24 -0.24 17.20 17.55
N THR A 25 0.25 15.95 17.50
CA THR A 25 1.51 15.63 16.81
C THR A 25 1.38 15.86 15.31
N LEU A 26 0.31 15.38 14.67
CA LEU A 26 0.12 15.52 13.24
C LEU A 26 -0.10 16.97 12.83
N ASN A 27 -0.89 17.74 13.59
CA ASN A 27 -1.03 19.17 13.34
C ASN A 27 0.29 19.93 13.47
N PHE A 28 1.13 19.58 14.46
CA PHE A 28 2.47 20.14 14.59
C PHE A 28 3.35 19.82 13.38
N LEU A 29 3.38 18.58 12.91
CA LEU A 29 4.14 18.19 11.73
C LEU A 29 3.65 18.88 10.45
N GLN A 30 2.33 19.01 10.30
CA GLN A 30 1.71 19.75 9.18
C GLN A 30 2.11 21.25 9.17
N GLN A 31 2.22 21.85 10.34
CA GLN A 31 2.66 23.27 10.46
C GLN A 31 4.15 23.45 10.09
N LYS A 32 4.97 22.44 10.36
CA LYS A 32 6.41 22.44 10.08
C LYS A 32 6.75 22.15 8.61
N SER A 33 5.86 21.52 7.91
CA SER A 33 6.09 21.13 6.50
C SER A 33 5.81 22.29 5.54
N LYS A 34 6.67 22.42 4.50
CA LYS A 34 6.44 23.37 3.39
C LYS A 34 5.22 22.99 2.57
N LEU A 35 5.09 21.70 2.24
CA LEU A 35 3.95 21.12 1.54
C LEU A 35 3.14 20.25 2.50
N PRO A 36 1.81 20.17 2.33
CA PRO A 36 1.00 19.30 3.18
C PRO A 36 1.50 17.85 3.18
N ILE A 37 1.61 17.24 4.36
CA ILE A 37 2.05 15.86 4.52
C ILE A 37 0.86 14.93 4.32
N LEU A 38 1.00 13.93 3.45
CA LEU A 38 0.06 12.83 3.37
C LEU A 38 0.36 11.82 4.48
N VAL A 39 -0.60 11.55 5.35
CA VAL A 39 -0.42 10.59 6.45
C VAL A 39 -1.08 9.29 6.07
N GLU A 40 -0.34 8.19 6.14
CA GLU A 40 -0.81 6.84 5.82
C GLU A 40 -0.73 5.90 7.01
N ALA A 41 -1.57 4.87 7.01
CA ALA A 41 -1.56 3.80 8.01
C ALA A 41 -2.24 2.53 7.49
N ASP A 42 -1.91 1.37 8.10
CA ASP A 42 -2.55 0.08 7.88
C ASP A 42 -3.84 -0.06 8.70
N ILE A 43 -4.95 0.47 8.21
CA ILE A 43 -6.24 0.38 8.88
C ILE A 43 -7.11 -0.69 8.20
N GLU A 44 -6.71 -1.96 8.36
CA GLU A 44 -7.38 -3.09 7.72
C GLU A 44 -8.70 -3.48 8.42
N SER A 45 -8.75 -3.41 9.75
CA SER A 45 -9.93 -3.78 10.54
C SER A 45 -10.20 -2.76 11.66
N GLY A 46 -10.45 -1.53 11.24
CA GLY A 46 -10.73 -0.39 12.09
C GLY A 46 -9.49 0.24 12.71
N LEU A 47 -9.58 1.52 13.00
CA LEU A 47 -8.49 2.31 13.57
C LEU A 47 -8.03 1.74 14.93
N GLY A 48 -8.93 1.14 15.71
CA GLY A 48 -8.64 0.60 17.04
C GLY A 48 -7.68 -0.61 17.08
N ARG A 49 -7.24 -1.12 15.93
CA ARG A 49 -6.11 -2.07 15.89
C ARG A 49 -4.76 -1.38 16.04
N ARG A 50 -4.69 -0.10 15.73
CA ARG A 50 -3.45 0.72 15.72
C ARG A 50 -3.50 1.83 16.75
N TYR A 51 -4.70 2.30 17.12
CA TYR A 51 -4.92 3.47 17.95
C TYR A 51 -5.77 3.17 19.17
N ASN A 52 -5.26 3.53 20.36
CA ASN A 52 -6.05 3.51 21.57
C ASN A 52 -7.14 4.59 21.51
N GLY A 53 -8.34 4.25 22.00
CA GLY A 53 -9.48 5.18 22.04
C GLY A 53 -10.36 5.17 20.79
N SER A 54 -10.14 4.23 19.85
CA SER A 54 -10.94 4.07 18.63
C SER A 54 -11.50 2.67 18.48
N VAL A 55 -12.37 2.46 17.48
CA VAL A 55 -13.10 1.19 17.29
C VAL A 55 -12.23 0.13 16.63
N ARG A 56 -12.21 -1.05 17.23
CA ARG A 56 -11.63 -2.25 16.63
C ARG A 56 -12.73 -3.05 15.94
N LEU A 57 -12.66 -3.17 14.64
CA LEU A 57 -13.59 -3.96 13.83
C LEU A 57 -13.18 -5.43 13.77
N PRO A 58 -14.12 -6.35 13.46
CA PRO A 58 -13.81 -7.73 13.15
C PRO A 58 -12.82 -7.85 11.97
N PRO A 59 -12.05 -8.94 11.88
CA PRO A 59 -11.22 -9.18 10.69
C PRO A 59 -12.09 -9.35 9.44
N MET A 60 -11.52 -9.08 8.28
CA MET A 60 -12.26 -9.02 7.00
C MET A 60 -12.96 -10.34 6.65
N MET A 61 -12.35 -11.48 6.94
CA MET A 61 -12.97 -12.79 6.73
C MET A 61 -14.24 -12.99 7.61
N ALA A 62 -14.25 -12.46 8.84
CA ALA A 62 -15.44 -12.51 9.69
C ALA A 62 -16.57 -11.63 9.16
N ILE A 63 -16.23 -10.46 8.58
CA ILE A 63 -17.19 -9.59 7.89
C ILE A 63 -17.78 -10.33 6.69
N ALA A 64 -16.94 -10.97 5.87
CA ALA A 64 -17.39 -11.73 4.71
C ALA A 64 -18.29 -12.94 5.11
N ALA A 65 -17.99 -13.60 6.22
CA ALA A 65 -18.77 -14.73 6.73
C ALA A 65 -20.23 -14.36 7.11
N THR A 66 -20.54 -13.08 7.27
CA THR A 66 -21.93 -12.62 7.48
C THR A 66 -22.83 -12.82 6.26
N GLY A 67 -22.25 -13.01 5.07
CA GLY A 67 -22.98 -13.08 3.80
C GLY A 67 -23.47 -11.74 3.25
N ASN A 68 -23.36 -10.66 4.03
CA ASN A 68 -23.86 -9.32 3.68
C ASN A 68 -22.71 -8.33 3.50
N SER A 69 -22.46 -7.90 2.24
CA SER A 69 -21.38 -6.99 1.90
C SER A 69 -21.59 -5.55 2.39
N TYR A 70 -22.81 -5.19 2.81
CA TYR A 70 -23.07 -3.91 3.48
C TYR A 70 -22.19 -3.71 4.73
N TYR A 71 -21.86 -4.79 5.46
CA TYR A 71 -20.95 -4.67 6.60
C TYR A 71 -19.50 -4.37 6.19
N ALA A 72 -19.08 -4.74 4.98
CA ALA A 72 -17.79 -4.31 4.46
C ALA A 72 -17.79 -2.81 4.12
N TYR A 73 -18.89 -2.30 3.53
CA TYR A 73 -19.06 -0.86 3.33
C TYR A 73 -19.01 -0.09 4.67
N GLU A 74 -19.76 -0.53 5.68
CA GLU A 74 -19.75 0.09 7.01
C GLU A 74 -18.37 0.02 7.69
N ALA A 75 -17.64 -1.07 7.52
CA ALA A 75 -16.27 -1.19 8.01
C ALA A 75 -15.35 -0.17 7.34
N GLY A 76 -15.46 0.02 6.03
CA GLY A 76 -14.75 1.07 5.29
C GLY A 76 -15.12 2.47 5.76
N ARG A 77 -16.43 2.75 5.91
CA ARG A 77 -16.95 4.04 6.40
C ARG A 77 -16.40 4.39 7.78
N ILE A 78 -16.56 3.48 8.75
CA ILE A 78 -16.08 3.70 10.13
C ILE A 78 -14.55 3.92 10.14
N SER A 79 -13.81 3.09 9.39
CA SER A 79 -12.36 3.24 9.28
C SER A 79 -11.96 4.60 8.72
N ALA A 80 -12.68 5.11 7.71
CA ALA A 80 -12.40 6.41 7.12
C ALA A 80 -12.74 7.56 8.09
N GLU A 81 -13.94 7.56 8.68
CA GLU A 81 -14.38 8.62 9.60
C GLU A 81 -13.43 8.76 10.78
N GLU A 82 -13.09 7.66 11.47
CA GLU A 82 -12.18 7.71 12.61
C GLU A 82 -10.76 8.11 12.20
N SER A 83 -10.25 7.57 11.09
CA SER A 83 -8.90 7.88 10.61
C SER A 83 -8.78 9.34 10.18
N ARG A 84 -9.77 9.86 9.43
CA ARG A 84 -9.80 11.26 9.02
C ARG A 84 -9.88 12.22 10.22
N ALA A 85 -10.63 11.85 11.24
CA ALA A 85 -10.75 12.63 12.47
C ALA A 85 -9.42 12.80 13.23
N VAL A 86 -8.49 11.85 13.09
CA VAL A 86 -7.15 11.93 13.71
C VAL A 86 -6.05 12.35 12.74
N GLY A 87 -6.39 12.70 11.47
CA GLY A 87 -5.45 13.21 10.49
C GLY A 87 -4.75 12.16 9.63
N ILE A 88 -5.25 10.94 9.58
CA ILE A 88 -4.82 9.93 8.63
C ILE A 88 -5.66 10.09 7.35
N HIS A 89 -4.98 10.13 6.20
CA HIS A 89 -5.57 10.49 4.92
C HIS A 89 -5.59 9.33 3.93
N PHE A 90 -4.68 8.37 4.08
CA PHE A 90 -4.40 7.32 3.14
C PHE A 90 -4.34 5.98 3.86
N ASN A 91 -5.26 5.08 3.53
CA ASN A 91 -5.35 3.76 4.11
C ASN A 91 -4.64 2.72 3.24
N LEU A 92 -3.68 2.02 3.80
CA LEU A 92 -3.02 0.88 3.16
C LEU A 92 -3.90 -0.38 3.28
N ALA A 93 -5.14 -0.29 2.79
CA ALA A 93 -6.16 -1.32 2.75
C ALA A 93 -7.17 -1.03 1.61
N PRO A 94 -7.88 -2.09 1.11
CA PRO A 94 -8.03 -3.43 1.64
C PRO A 94 -6.94 -4.43 1.24
N VAL A 95 -6.86 -5.54 1.99
CA VAL A 95 -6.21 -6.77 1.55
C VAL A 95 -7.13 -7.46 0.54
N VAL A 96 -6.66 -7.62 -0.69
CA VAL A 96 -7.40 -8.28 -1.78
C VAL A 96 -6.79 -9.62 -2.19
N ASP A 97 -5.81 -10.10 -1.43
CA ASP A 97 -5.26 -11.44 -1.60
C ASP A 97 -6.34 -12.51 -1.42
N VAL A 98 -6.32 -13.55 -2.24
CA VAL A 98 -7.20 -14.71 -2.13
C VAL A 98 -6.55 -15.73 -1.20
N ASN A 99 -7.09 -15.94 0.00
CA ASN A 99 -6.49 -16.84 1.01
C ASN A 99 -6.83 -18.31 0.74
N ASN A 100 -6.36 -18.84 -0.39
CA ASN A 100 -6.67 -20.18 -0.87
C ASN A 100 -5.70 -21.27 -0.36
N ASN A 101 -4.63 -20.90 0.31
CA ASN A 101 -3.70 -21.84 0.94
C ASN A 101 -3.85 -21.82 2.48
N PRO A 102 -4.31 -22.94 3.09
CA PRO A 102 -4.50 -23.00 4.54
C PRO A 102 -3.17 -22.93 5.33
N LYS A 103 -2.03 -23.11 4.67
CA LYS A 103 -0.71 -22.97 5.28
C LYS A 103 -0.16 -21.55 5.21
N ASN A 104 -0.87 -20.63 4.57
CA ASN A 104 -0.41 -19.25 4.45
C ASN A 104 -0.24 -18.62 5.84
N PRO A 105 0.97 -18.12 6.20
CA PRO A 105 1.24 -17.63 7.54
C PRO A 105 0.83 -16.18 7.75
N ILE A 106 0.55 -15.39 6.70
CA ILE A 106 0.45 -13.94 6.79
C ILE A 106 -0.91 -13.35 6.39
N ILE A 107 -1.62 -13.93 5.43
CA ILE A 107 -2.90 -13.39 4.94
C ILE A 107 -4.05 -13.82 5.84
N ASN A 108 -4.36 -15.08 5.91
CA ASN A 108 -5.37 -15.61 6.84
C ASN A 108 -6.66 -14.76 6.86
N THR A 109 -7.12 -14.41 8.05
CA THR A 109 -8.35 -13.64 8.30
C THR A 109 -8.30 -12.17 7.85
N ARG A 110 -7.16 -11.69 7.36
CA ARG A 110 -7.04 -10.36 6.74
C ARG A 110 -7.75 -10.30 5.39
N SER A 111 -7.82 -11.42 4.66
CA SER A 111 -8.57 -11.54 3.41
C SER A 111 -10.08 -11.58 3.64
N PHE A 112 -10.85 -11.20 2.61
CA PHE A 112 -12.30 -11.38 2.55
C PHE A 112 -12.73 -12.81 2.16
N GLY A 113 -11.80 -13.71 1.87
CA GLY A 113 -12.13 -15.10 1.59
C GLY A 113 -11.09 -15.87 0.78
N GLU A 114 -11.52 -17.05 0.38
CA GLU A 114 -10.69 -18.10 -0.24
C GLU A 114 -10.93 -18.21 -1.75
N VAL A 115 -11.84 -17.40 -2.31
CA VAL A 115 -12.16 -17.37 -3.74
C VAL A 115 -12.23 -15.94 -4.26
N PRO A 116 -11.82 -15.68 -5.52
CA PRO A 116 -11.74 -14.33 -6.09
C PRO A 116 -13.05 -13.54 -6.02
N ASP A 117 -14.19 -14.19 -6.27
CA ASP A 117 -15.51 -13.54 -6.27
C ASP A 117 -15.92 -13.04 -4.87
N SER A 118 -15.58 -13.79 -3.82
CA SER A 118 -15.80 -13.33 -2.44
C SER A 118 -14.95 -12.10 -2.15
N VAL A 119 -13.65 -12.19 -2.45
CA VAL A 119 -12.73 -11.06 -2.25
C VAL A 119 -13.19 -9.84 -3.01
N HIS A 120 -13.59 -10.00 -4.29
CA HIS A 120 -14.14 -8.90 -5.09
C HIS A 120 -15.36 -8.25 -4.45
N LYS A 121 -16.38 -9.06 -4.12
CA LYS A 121 -17.67 -8.58 -3.59
C LYS A 121 -17.48 -7.67 -2.38
N TYR A 122 -16.69 -8.12 -1.41
CA TYR A 122 -16.53 -7.41 -0.13
C TYR A 122 -15.50 -6.29 -0.21
N SER A 123 -14.39 -6.49 -0.95
CA SER A 123 -13.38 -5.43 -1.10
C SER A 123 -13.92 -4.21 -1.86
N LYS A 124 -14.77 -4.41 -2.87
CA LYS A 124 -15.44 -3.33 -3.60
C LYS A 124 -16.26 -2.45 -2.65
N ASP A 125 -17.08 -3.05 -1.79
CA ASP A 125 -17.91 -2.30 -0.85
C ASP A 125 -17.07 -1.63 0.25
N PHE A 126 -16.01 -2.28 0.74
CA PHE A 126 -15.05 -1.67 1.66
C PHE A 126 -14.35 -0.46 1.05
N ILE A 127 -13.85 -0.58 -0.19
CA ILE A 127 -13.24 0.53 -0.93
C ILE A 127 -14.25 1.68 -1.08
N LYS A 128 -15.50 1.36 -1.43
CA LYS A 128 -16.56 2.37 -1.55
C LYS A 128 -16.78 3.09 -0.23
N GLY A 129 -16.87 2.37 0.89
CA GLY A 129 -17.02 2.97 2.23
C GLY A 129 -15.87 3.92 2.58
N LEU A 130 -14.62 3.53 2.32
CA LEU A 130 -13.46 4.39 2.50
C LEU A 130 -13.53 5.67 1.67
N LYS A 131 -13.84 5.55 0.38
CA LYS A 131 -13.85 6.67 -0.58
C LYS A 131 -14.98 7.65 -0.35
N ASP A 132 -16.18 7.17 -0.02
CA ASP A 132 -17.35 8.01 0.27
C ASP A 132 -17.08 8.96 1.46
N PHE A 133 -16.14 8.60 2.34
CA PHE A 133 -15.75 9.41 3.51
C PHE A 133 -14.34 10.03 3.37
N GLY A 134 -13.89 10.24 2.13
CA GLY A 134 -12.72 11.05 1.82
C GLY A 134 -11.37 10.42 2.16
N MET A 135 -11.28 9.08 2.19
CA MET A 135 -10.05 8.33 2.42
C MET A 135 -9.44 7.87 1.11
N LEU A 136 -8.14 8.03 0.94
CA LEU A 136 -7.39 7.37 -0.13
C LEU A 136 -7.20 5.89 0.22
N THR A 137 -7.16 5.03 -0.81
CA THR A 137 -7.23 3.57 -0.66
C THR A 137 -6.11 2.84 -1.39
N THR A 138 -5.68 1.71 -0.85
CA THR A 138 -4.63 0.86 -1.44
C THR A 138 -5.07 -0.59 -1.46
N ALA A 139 -5.14 -1.23 -2.63
CA ALA A 139 -5.30 -2.68 -2.67
C ALA A 139 -3.93 -3.38 -2.56
N LYS A 140 -3.86 -4.46 -1.77
CA LYS A 140 -2.62 -5.17 -1.45
C LYS A 140 -2.83 -6.67 -1.27
N HIS A 141 -1.82 -7.49 -1.50
CA HIS A 141 -0.42 -7.22 -1.85
C HIS A 141 -0.15 -7.76 -3.27
N PHE A 142 -0.05 -6.88 -4.25
CA PHE A 142 0.12 -7.27 -5.66
C PHE A 142 1.46 -8.00 -5.87
N PRO A 143 1.52 -9.10 -6.64
CA PRO A 143 0.49 -9.69 -7.51
C PRO A 143 -0.42 -10.74 -6.82
N GLY A 144 -0.37 -10.87 -5.51
CA GLY A 144 -1.14 -11.80 -4.71
C GLY A 144 -0.25 -12.60 -3.76
N HIS A 145 -0.55 -12.53 -2.47
CA HIS A 145 0.24 -13.18 -1.41
C HIS A 145 -0.49 -14.37 -0.76
N GLY A 146 -1.72 -14.67 -1.23
CA GLY A 146 -2.62 -15.60 -0.54
C GLY A 146 -2.23 -17.08 -0.63
N ASP A 147 -1.44 -17.48 -1.65
CA ASP A 147 -1.00 -18.86 -1.86
C ASP A 147 0.44 -19.14 -1.37
N THR A 148 1.12 -18.15 -0.82
CA THR A 148 2.50 -18.36 -0.34
C THR A 148 2.54 -19.13 0.98
N GLU A 149 3.58 -19.94 1.18
CA GLU A 149 3.85 -20.68 2.44
C GLU A 149 4.94 -19.99 3.29
N THR A 150 5.49 -18.88 2.82
CA THR A 150 6.53 -18.12 3.50
C THR A 150 6.02 -16.72 3.81
N ASP A 151 6.30 -16.24 5.02
CA ASP A 151 6.05 -14.85 5.40
C ASP A 151 7.14 -13.95 4.79
N SER A 152 6.75 -13.01 3.93
CA SER A 152 7.66 -12.05 3.28
C SER A 152 8.38 -11.11 4.25
N HIS A 153 7.90 -10.96 5.49
CA HIS A 153 8.64 -10.28 6.55
C HIS A 153 9.93 -11.03 6.93
N SER A 154 9.99 -12.35 6.74
CA SER A 154 11.11 -13.17 7.15
C SER A 154 12.00 -13.64 5.99
N ALA A 155 11.45 -13.88 4.80
CA ALA A 155 12.20 -14.31 3.63
C ALA A 155 11.43 -14.03 2.33
N LEU A 156 12.08 -14.18 1.17
CA LEU A 156 11.40 -14.07 -0.13
C LEU A 156 10.32 -15.16 -0.24
N ALA A 157 9.07 -14.73 -0.34
CA ALA A 157 7.95 -15.63 -0.55
C ALA A 157 7.76 -15.91 -2.05
N MET A 158 7.45 -17.16 -2.39
CA MET A 158 7.20 -17.57 -3.77
C MET A 158 5.73 -17.93 -3.95
N ILE A 159 5.15 -17.50 -5.05
CA ILE A 159 3.82 -17.91 -5.50
C ILE A 159 4.03 -19.15 -6.38
N PRO A 160 3.59 -20.32 -5.94
CA PRO A 160 3.80 -21.58 -6.67
C PRO A 160 2.73 -21.74 -7.77
N SER A 161 2.64 -20.78 -8.69
CA SER A 161 1.53 -20.70 -9.62
C SER A 161 1.99 -20.48 -11.05
N ASP A 162 1.41 -21.25 -11.96
CA ASP A 162 1.55 -21.02 -13.40
C ASP A 162 0.74 -19.76 -13.85
N SER A 163 0.96 -19.41 -15.11
CA SER A 163 0.29 -18.25 -15.72
C SER A 163 -1.24 -18.34 -15.68
N ALA A 164 -1.82 -19.51 -15.94
CA ALA A 164 -3.26 -19.68 -15.99
C ALA A 164 -3.89 -19.45 -14.60
N ARG A 165 -3.25 -19.97 -13.57
CA ARG A 165 -3.71 -19.78 -12.19
C ARG A 165 -3.62 -18.32 -11.76
N LEU A 166 -2.49 -17.65 -12.00
CA LEU A 166 -2.33 -16.24 -11.66
C LEU A 166 -3.43 -15.37 -12.28
N TRP A 167 -3.73 -15.57 -13.57
CA TRP A 167 -4.80 -14.84 -14.26
C TRP A 167 -6.21 -15.18 -13.82
N ASN A 168 -6.42 -16.36 -13.21
CA ASN A 168 -7.76 -16.80 -12.79
C ASN A 168 -8.02 -16.61 -11.29
N ILE A 169 -6.99 -16.51 -10.45
CA ILE A 169 -7.14 -16.50 -8.99
C ILE A 169 -6.49 -15.27 -8.36
N GLU A 170 -5.19 -15.07 -8.51
CA GLU A 170 -4.46 -14.05 -7.77
C GLU A 170 -4.69 -12.63 -8.32
N LEU A 171 -4.69 -12.45 -9.64
CA LEU A 171 -4.78 -11.15 -10.30
C LEU A 171 -6.20 -10.56 -10.41
N PRO A 172 -7.30 -11.34 -10.55
CA PRO A 172 -8.63 -10.77 -10.70
C PRO A 172 -9.05 -9.81 -9.59
N PRO A 173 -8.82 -10.06 -8.28
CA PRO A 173 -9.18 -9.11 -7.24
C PRO A 173 -8.53 -7.72 -7.38
N PHE A 174 -7.29 -7.67 -7.88
CA PHE A 174 -6.62 -6.39 -8.16
C PHE A 174 -7.25 -5.66 -9.33
N ARG A 175 -7.65 -6.37 -10.40
CA ARG A 175 -8.38 -5.78 -11.52
C ARG A 175 -9.69 -5.17 -11.03
N TYR A 176 -10.44 -5.89 -10.22
CA TYR A 176 -11.68 -5.39 -9.64
C TYR A 176 -11.46 -4.21 -8.68
N ALA A 177 -10.36 -4.20 -7.92
CA ALA A 177 -10.01 -3.06 -7.09
C ALA A 177 -9.68 -1.82 -7.94
N ILE A 178 -8.99 -2.00 -9.07
CA ILE A 178 -8.74 -0.93 -10.06
C ILE A 178 -10.06 -0.38 -10.60
N GLU A 179 -10.99 -1.25 -11.00
CA GLU A 179 -12.33 -0.87 -11.46
C GLU A 179 -13.14 -0.15 -10.37
N ALA A 180 -12.99 -0.53 -9.10
CA ALA A 180 -13.56 0.18 -7.95
C ALA A 180 -12.89 1.54 -7.68
N GLY A 181 -11.80 1.82 -8.39
CA GLY A 181 -11.09 3.10 -8.37
C GLY A 181 -10.21 3.31 -7.15
N VAL A 182 -9.43 2.29 -6.74
CA VAL A 182 -8.38 2.47 -5.73
C VAL A 182 -7.36 3.51 -6.18
N ASP A 183 -6.78 4.21 -5.21
CA ASP A 183 -5.82 5.28 -5.47
C ASP A 183 -4.40 4.74 -5.66
N ALA A 184 -4.10 3.64 -4.99
CA ALA A 184 -2.80 2.98 -5.06
C ALA A 184 -2.93 1.45 -5.08
N LEU A 185 -1.85 0.80 -5.55
CA LEU A 185 -1.62 -0.64 -5.37
C LEU A 185 -0.29 -0.85 -4.66
N MET A 186 -0.28 -1.69 -3.62
CA MET A 186 0.94 -2.06 -2.90
C MET A 186 1.57 -3.29 -3.54
N ILE A 187 2.83 -3.15 -3.93
CA ILE A 187 3.63 -4.23 -4.51
C ILE A 187 4.33 -5.00 -3.40
N ALA A 188 4.08 -6.31 -3.38
CA ALA A 188 4.68 -7.21 -2.40
C ALA A 188 6.12 -7.60 -2.74
N HIS A 189 6.84 -8.06 -1.72
CA HIS A 189 8.14 -8.72 -1.86
C HIS A 189 7.95 -10.23 -2.07
N VAL A 190 7.26 -10.57 -3.16
CA VAL A 190 7.01 -11.96 -3.58
C VAL A 190 7.51 -12.19 -4.99
N SER A 191 7.88 -13.41 -5.31
CA SER A 191 8.30 -13.85 -6.63
C SER A 191 7.33 -14.89 -7.19
N ALA A 192 7.13 -14.91 -8.51
CA ALA A 192 6.41 -15.95 -9.23
C ALA A 192 7.24 -16.42 -10.43
N PRO A 193 8.27 -17.27 -10.22
CA PRO A 193 9.26 -17.61 -11.24
C PRO A 193 8.66 -18.23 -12.50
N ASP A 194 7.64 -19.07 -12.37
CA ASP A 194 7.00 -19.75 -13.50
C ASP A 194 6.24 -18.75 -14.41
N PHE A 195 5.80 -17.64 -13.88
CA PHE A 195 5.16 -16.57 -14.63
C PHE A 195 6.16 -15.51 -15.11
N GLN A 196 7.14 -15.17 -14.29
CA GLN A 196 8.12 -14.12 -14.55
C GLN A 196 9.35 -14.65 -15.34
N ARG A 197 9.15 -15.51 -16.31
CA ARG A 197 10.21 -16.05 -17.18
C ARG A 197 11.38 -16.67 -16.39
N HIS A 198 11.06 -17.42 -15.33
CA HIS A 198 12.00 -18.05 -14.41
C HIS A 198 12.88 -17.09 -13.60
N SER A 199 12.46 -15.84 -13.45
CA SER A 199 13.13 -14.87 -12.59
C SER A 199 12.62 -14.95 -11.16
N GLU A 200 13.53 -15.02 -10.20
CA GLU A 200 13.23 -14.99 -8.76
C GLU A 200 13.22 -13.55 -8.18
N VAL A 201 13.40 -12.53 -9.03
CA VAL A 201 13.33 -11.12 -8.58
C VAL A 201 11.96 -10.83 -7.98
N PRO A 202 11.89 -10.24 -6.76
CA PRO A 202 10.61 -9.91 -6.16
C PRO A 202 9.84 -8.89 -7.00
N ALA A 203 8.52 -8.96 -6.95
CA ALA A 203 7.65 -8.10 -7.76
C ALA A 203 7.93 -6.61 -7.54
N SER A 204 8.28 -6.21 -6.32
CA SER A 204 8.65 -4.83 -5.98
C SER A 204 9.92 -4.30 -6.67
N LEU A 205 10.79 -5.17 -7.16
CA LEU A 205 12.01 -4.80 -7.91
C LEU A 205 11.90 -5.13 -9.41
N SER A 206 10.71 -5.49 -9.89
CA SER A 206 10.52 -6.02 -11.24
C SER A 206 9.69 -5.11 -12.13
N SER A 207 10.29 -4.55 -13.16
CA SER A 207 9.57 -3.80 -14.20
C SER A 207 8.53 -4.64 -14.92
N PHE A 208 8.72 -5.96 -15.05
CA PHE A 208 7.74 -6.86 -15.62
C PHE A 208 6.39 -6.78 -14.88
N TRP A 209 6.40 -6.84 -13.54
CA TRP A 209 5.17 -6.77 -12.76
C TRP A 209 4.53 -5.40 -12.80
N ILE A 210 5.32 -4.34 -12.70
CA ILE A 210 4.79 -2.97 -12.61
C ILE A 210 4.46 -2.44 -14.01
N GLN A 211 5.39 -2.52 -14.98
CA GLN A 211 5.17 -1.90 -16.29
C GLN A 211 4.36 -2.81 -17.23
N ASP A 212 4.70 -4.10 -17.33
CA ASP A 212 4.02 -4.95 -18.29
C ASP A 212 2.66 -5.42 -17.77
N ILE A 213 2.59 -5.95 -16.55
CA ILE A 213 1.32 -6.48 -16.03
C ILE A 213 0.43 -5.35 -15.51
N LEU A 214 0.90 -4.55 -14.56
CA LEU A 214 0.03 -3.58 -13.88
C LEU A 214 -0.31 -2.37 -14.77
N ARG A 215 0.68 -1.76 -15.41
CA ARG A 215 0.46 -0.57 -16.25
C ARG A 215 -0.18 -0.91 -17.60
N LYS A 216 0.40 -1.88 -18.34
CA LYS A 216 -0.08 -2.21 -19.70
C LYS A 216 -1.31 -3.12 -19.69
N GLU A 217 -1.21 -4.31 -19.07
CA GLU A 217 -2.29 -5.30 -19.13
C GLU A 217 -3.51 -4.92 -18.28
N MET A 218 -3.28 -4.36 -17.08
CA MET A 218 -4.36 -3.95 -16.17
C MET A 218 -4.75 -2.48 -16.31
N SER A 219 -4.03 -1.68 -17.11
CA SER A 219 -4.28 -0.25 -17.36
C SER A 219 -4.34 0.60 -16.07
N PHE A 220 -3.59 0.22 -15.03
CA PHE A 220 -3.57 0.96 -13.78
C PHE A 220 -2.75 2.24 -13.90
N ASN A 221 -3.36 3.38 -13.60
CA ASN A 221 -2.74 4.71 -13.68
C ASN A 221 -2.56 5.39 -12.31
N GLY A 222 -3.01 4.74 -11.21
CA GLY A 222 -2.81 5.23 -9.84
C GLY A 222 -1.37 5.10 -9.34
N ALA A 223 -1.15 5.40 -8.08
CA ALA A 223 0.17 5.27 -7.47
C ALA A 223 0.54 3.80 -7.19
N VAL A 224 1.79 3.45 -7.40
CA VAL A 224 2.38 2.17 -6.99
C VAL A 224 3.22 2.42 -5.75
N ILE A 225 2.85 1.76 -4.65
CA ILE A 225 3.56 1.84 -3.37
C ILE A 225 4.23 0.50 -3.06
N THR A 226 5.43 0.49 -2.53
CA THR A 226 6.07 -0.75 -2.10
C THR A 226 5.50 -1.22 -0.77
N ASP A 227 5.59 -2.52 -0.48
CA ASP A 227 5.63 -2.97 0.91
C ASP A 227 6.92 -2.45 1.59
N ALA A 228 7.04 -2.61 2.91
CA ALA A 228 8.17 -2.04 3.65
C ALA A 228 9.52 -2.64 3.21
N MET A 229 10.43 -1.81 2.70
CA MET A 229 11.71 -2.24 2.14
C MET A 229 12.65 -2.90 3.15
N GLY A 230 12.42 -2.70 4.45
CA GLY A 230 13.13 -3.39 5.53
C GLY A 230 12.72 -4.84 5.78
N MET A 231 11.80 -5.41 4.99
CA MET A 231 11.34 -6.79 5.14
C MET A 231 12.37 -7.81 4.66
N GLY A 232 12.37 -8.99 5.31
CA GLY A 232 13.35 -10.07 5.03
C GLY A 232 13.35 -10.57 3.59
N GLY A 233 12.26 -10.44 2.86
CA GLY A 233 12.19 -10.74 1.43
C GLY A 233 13.14 -9.89 0.58
N ILE A 234 13.50 -8.70 1.04
CA ILE A 234 14.45 -7.78 0.39
C ILE A 234 15.82 -7.85 1.07
N ILE A 235 15.92 -7.47 2.35
CA ILE A 235 17.21 -7.21 3.02
C ILE A 235 18.12 -8.45 3.12
N LYS A 236 17.59 -9.65 2.98
CA LYS A 236 18.39 -10.88 2.97
C LYS A 236 19.03 -11.19 1.63
N ASN A 237 18.52 -10.62 0.55
CA ASN A 237 18.92 -10.99 -0.82
C ASN A 237 19.55 -9.81 -1.57
N TYR A 238 19.29 -8.58 -1.16
CA TYR A 238 19.73 -7.36 -1.84
C TYR A 238 20.32 -6.36 -0.84
N SER A 239 21.28 -5.56 -1.27
CA SER A 239 21.68 -4.38 -0.49
C SER A 239 20.58 -3.33 -0.54
N ASP A 240 20.44 -2.54 0.53
CA ASP A 240 19.43 -1.50 0.63
C ASP A 240 19.52 -0.50 -0.53
N ASP A 241 20.73 -0.02 -0.84
CA ASP A 241 20.98 0.96 -1.90
C ASP A 241 20.54 0.42 -3.28
N TYR A 242 20.89 -0.83 -3.59
CA TYR A 242 20.45 -1.49 -4.82
C TYR A 242 18.93 -1.63 -4.86
N ALA A 243 18.30 -2.09 -3.78
CA ALA A 243 16.86 -2.33 -3.74
C ALA A 243 16.07 -1.02 -3.91
N ILE A 244 16.52 0.10 -3.33
CA ILE A 244 15.89 1.42 -3.48
C ILE A 244 15.98 1.89 -4.93
N VAL A 245 17.12 1.77 -5.59
CA VAL A 245 17.28 2.17 -7.00
C VAL A 245 16.43 1.30 -7.90
N GLU A 246 16.49 -0.02 -7.75
CA GLU A 246 15.75 -0.96 -8.61
C GLU A 246 14.23 -0.85 -8.44
N THR A 247 13.72 -0.57 -7.24
CA THR A 247 12.27 -0.39 -7.05
C THR A 247 11.75 0.86 -7.76
N ILE A 248 12.54 1.94 -7.81
CA ILE A 248 12.21 3.14 -8.59
C ILE A 248 12.26 2.80 -10.08
N LYS A 249 13.33 2.21 -10.57
CA LYS A 249 13.48 1.80 -11.98
C LYS A 249 12.37 0.85 -12.42
N ALA A 250 11.90 -0.02 -11.54
CA ALA A 250 10.75 -0.89 -11.80
C ALA A 250 9.44 -0.10 -11.98
N GLY A 251 9.31 1.08 -11.40
CA GLY A 251 8.16 1.98 -11.58
C GLY A 251 7.32 2.22 -10.34
N SER A 252 7.86 1.96 -9.15
CA SER A 252 7.23 2.36 -7.88
C SER A 252 7.25 3.87 -7.72
N ASP A 253 6.14 4.43 -7.25
CA ASP A 253 5.94 5.88 -7.06
C ASP A 253 6.16 6.29 -5.60
N ILE A 254 5.91 5.38 -4.65
CA ILE A 254 6.01 5.61 -3.21
C ILE A 254 6.77 4.42 -2.60
N ILE A 255 7.72 4.72 -1.73
CA ILE A 255 8.56 3.71 -1.08
C ILE A 255 8.34 3.79 0.43
N ILE A 256 7.93 2.68 1.05
CA ILE A 256 7.86 2.59 2.52
C ILE A 256 9.22 2.22 3.06
N GLN A 257 9.86 3.19 3.74
CA GLN A 257 11.17 3.02 4.37
C GLN A 257 11.17 3.62 5.76
N ASN A 258 11.67 2.86 6.74
CA ASN A 258 11.53 3.21 8.16
C ASN A 258 12.75 3.96 8.75
N ASP A 259 13.93 3.82 8.14
CA ASP A 259 15.19 4.35 8.65
C ASP A 259 16.09 4.86 7.53
N ARG A 260 17.21 5.49 7.87
CA ARG A 260 18.24 5.96 6.93
C ARG A 260 17.72 6.83 5.79
N LEU A 261 16.61 7.55 5.97
CA LEU A 261 15.93 8.29 4.88
C LEU A 261 16.84 9.29 4.18
N SER A 262 17.67 10.06 4.92
CA SER A 262 18.62 11.00 4.30
C SER A 262 19.64 10.27 3.41
N HIS A 263 20.14 9.11 3.85
CA HIS A 263 21.02 8.30 3.02
C HIS A 263 20.36 7.83 1.72
N PHE A 264 19.10 7.40 1.77
CA PHE A 264 18.39 6.97 0.57
C PHE A 264 18.07 8.13 -0.38
N ILE A 265 17.83 9.33 0.14
CA ILE A 265 17.73 10.53 -0.69
C ILE A 265 19.02 10.74 -1.46
N ASP A 266 20.19 10.69 -0.78
CA ASP A 266 21.49 10.82 -1.42
C ASP A 266 21.73 9.74 -2.49
N VAL A 267 21.34 8.49 -2.20
CA VAL A 267 21.44 7.36 -3.17
C VAL A 267 20.60 7.61 -4.42
N ILE A 268 19.36 8.08 -4.25
CA ILE A 268 18.46 8.38 -5.37
C ILE A 268 18.98 9.57 -6.16
N GLU A 269 19.41 10.65 -5.52
CA GLU A 269 20.00 11.82 -6.19
C GLU A 269 21.21 11.43 -7.02
N LYS A 270 22.09 10.60 -6.45
CA LYS A 270 23.25 10.08 -7.17
C LYS A 270 22.84 9.27 -8.41
N ALA A 271 21.87 8.37 -8.28
CA ALA A 271 21.40 7.55 -9.39
C ALA A 271 20.77 8.39 -10.52
N VAL A 272 20.10 9.49 -10.18
CA VAL A 272 19.59 10.47 -11.17
C VAL A 272 20.75 11.20 -11.87
N LEU A 273 21.74 11.68 -11.11
CA LEU A 273 22.91 12.39 -11.67
C LEU A 273 23.75 11.48 -12.59
N GLU A 274 23.81 10.20 -12.29
CA GLU A 274 24.52 9.18 -13.10
C GLU A 274 23.66 8.65 -14.27
N ASN A 275 22.42 9.18 -14.47
CA ASN A 275 21.44 8.74 -15.47
C ASN A 275 21.02 7.26 -15.32
N GLU A 276 21.10 6.72 -14.14
CA GLU A 276 20.59 5.38 -13.82
C GLU A 276 19.06 5.41 -13.58
N ILE A 277 18.54 6.50 -13.02
CA ILE A 277 17.12 6.82 -12.89
C ILE A 277 16.84 8.07 -13.74
N ASP A 278 15.75 8.02 -14.53
CA ASP A 278 15.29 9.17 -15.29
C ASP A 278 14.62 10.19 -14.34
N GLU A 279 15.07 11.45 -14.39
CA GLU A 279 14.49 12.54 -13.60
C GLU A 279 12.99 12.73 -13.89
N ASP A 280 12.56 12.52 -15.12
CA ASP A 280 11.14 12.60 -15.48
C ASP A 280 10.31 11.53 -14.76
N GLN A 281 10.87 10.37 -14.48
CA GLN A 281 10.19 9.34 -13.67
C GLN A 281 9.95 9.82 -12.22
N ILE A 282 10.95 10.44 -11.62
CA ILE A 282 10.80 11.05 -10.27
C ILE A 282 9.73 12.14 -10.29
N ASN A 283 9.75 13.01 -11.29
CA ASN A 283 8.78 14.09 -11.46
C ASN A 283 7.35 13.55 -11.63
N GLN A 284 7.15 12.48 -12.40
CA GLN A 284 5.84 11.84 -12.57
C GLN A 284 5.33 11.19 -11.27
N SER A 285 6.21 10.56 -10.51
CA SER A 285 5.85 9.98 -9.20
C SER A 285 5.47 11.06 -8.20
N ALA A 286 6.25 12.14 -8.11
CA ALA A 286 5.93 13.30 -7.28
C ALA A 286 4.58 13.92 -7.67
N LEU A 287 4.30 14.07 -8.97
CA LEU A 287 3.02 14.58 -9.47
C LEU A 287 1.83 13.70 -9.07
N LYS A 288 1.98 12.38 -9.08
CA LYS A 288 0.91 11.47 -8.61
C LYS A 288 0.60 11.70 -7.13
N VAL A 289 1.64 11.83 -6.29
CA VAL A 289 1.46 12.11 -4.85
C VAL A 289 0.79 13.48 -4.64
N LEU A 290 1.17 14.50 -5.39
CA LEU A 290 0.54 15.83 -5.32
C LEU A 290 -0.94 15.76 -5.74
N LYS A 291 -1.28 15.02 -6.78
CA LYS A 291 -2.68 14.77 -7.18
C LYS A 291 -3.48 14.02 -6.11
N MET A 292 -2.87 13.06 -5.42
CA MET A 292 -3.51 12.38 -4.27
C MET A 292 -3.83 13.39 -3.14
N LYS A 293 -2.90 14.28 -2.80
CA LYS A 293 -3.11 15.35 -1.82
C LYS A 293 -4.21 16.32 -2.26
N GLU A 294 -4.23 16.69 -3.52
CA GLU A 294 -5.25 17.56 -4.11
C GLU A 294 -6.64 16.92 -4.05
N LYS A 295 -6.76 15.64 -4.42
CA LYS A 295 -8.01 14.87 -4.45
C LYS A 295 -8.76 14.89 -3.12
N ILE A 296 -8.04 14.85 -1.99
CA ILE A 296 -8.62 14.87 -0.64
C ILE A 296 -8.68 16.27 -0.02
N GLY A 297 -8.37 17.31 -0.79
CA GLY A 297 -8.43 18.70 -0.32
C GLY A 297 -7.32 19.13 0.64
N LEU A 298 -6.27 18.32 0.80
CA LEU A 298 -5.19 18.57 1.76
C LEU A 298 -4.40 19.86 1.48
N HIS A 299 -4.41 20.34 0.24
CA HIS A 299 -3.84 21.62 -0.18
C HIS A 299 -4.65 22.83 0.31
N LYS A 300 -5.93 22.67 0.64
CA LYS A 300 -6.82 23.71 1.15
C LYS A 300 -6.88 23.71 2.69
N GLU A 301 -6.98 22.51 3.26
CA GLU A 301 -7.12 22.32 4.70
C GLU A 301 -6.22 21.18 5.15
N ARG A 302 -5.07 21.53 5.73
CA ARG A 302 -4.07 20.55 6.17
C ARG A 302 -4.08 20.30 7.69
N LEU A 303 -4.72 21.19 8.45
CA LEU A 303 -4.84 21.05 9.89
C LEU A 303 -6.20 20.44 10.25
N ILE A 304 -6.20 19.62 11.27
CA ILE A 304 -7.42 19.03 11.79
C ILE A 304 -7.97 19.98 12.86
N ASN A 305 -9.22 20.38 12.68
CA ASN A 305 -9.93 21.20 13.65
C ASN A 305 -10.33 20.32 14.84
N SER A 306 -9.97 20.78 16.07
CA SER A 306 -10.31 20.11 17.34
C SER A 306 -11.77 20.35 17.71
#